data_cb955a15330f5b73b1256272e785f508
#
_entry.id   cb955a15330f5b73b1256272e785f508
#
_cell.length_a   1.000
_cell.length_b   1.000
_cell.length_c   1.000
_cell.angle_alpha   90.00
_cell.angle_beta   90.00
_cell.angle_gamma   90.00
#
_symmetry.space_group_name_H-M   'P 1'
#
loop_
_entity.id
_entity.type
_entity.pdbx_description
1 polymer ?
#
loop_
_entity_poly.entity_id
_entity_poly.type
_entity_poly.pdbx_seq_one_letter_code
_entity_poly.pdbx_strand_id
1 'polypeptide(L)'
;MARTQSRRRRVTVLALAAALGLALGLDIGAPPDRQWTTRGLVGAIRVYQATLSPLLGASGVKCRFEPTCSHYGVAVLERDGALRGGGRALWRILRCAPWTPAGTVDLP
;
A
#
# COMPACT_ATOMS: atom_id res chain seq x y z
N MET A 1 16.67 -35.50 -18.98
CA MET A 1 17.23 -34.47 -18.09
C MET A 1 16.42 -33.18 -18.10
N ALA A 2 16.02 -32.63 -19.25
CA ALA A 2 15.23 -31.39 -19.32
C ALA A 2 13.86 -31.46 -18.61
N ARG A 3 13.15 -32.58 -18.71
CA ARG A 3 11.85 -32.77 -18.03
C ARG A 3 11.95 -32.80 -16.51
N THR A 4 12.98 -33.42 -15.98
CA THR A 4 13.21 -33.51 -14.52
C THR A 4 13.57 -32.15 -13.94
N GLN A 5 14.39 -31.39 -14.67
CA GLN A 5 14.79 -30.06 -14.25
C GLN A 5 13.60 -29.08 -14.27
N SER A 6 12.77 -29.16 -15.30
CA SER A 6 11.52 -28.37 -15.39
C SER A 6 10.57 -28.71 -14.24
N ARG A 7 10.41 -29.98 -13.90
CA ARG A 7 9.56 -30.43 -12.81
C ARG A 7 10.06 -29.90 -11.44
N ARG A 8 11.37 -30.04 -11.20
CA ARG A 8 11.99 -29.52 -9.95
C ARG A 8 11.77 -28.02 -9.83
N ARG A 9 12.01 -27.27 -10.90
CA ARG A 9 11.80 -25.81 -10.92
C ARG A 9 10.33 -25.44 -10.63
N ARG A 10 9.37 -26.15 -11.23
CA ARG A 10 7.93 -25.92 -10.97
C ARG A 10 7.58 -26.19 -9.51
N VAL A 11 8.05 -27.29 -8.94
CA VAL A 11 7.80 -27.63 -7.55
C VAL A 11 8.40 -26.58 -6.62
N THR A 12 9.62 -26.12 -6.88
CA THR A 12 10.25 -25.06 -6.08
C THR A 12 9.48 -23.75 -6.15
N VAL A 13 9.06 -23.35 -7.35
CA VAL A 13 8.28 -22.12 -7.53
C VAL A 13 6.93 -22.20 -6.80
N LEU A 14 6.23 -23.33 -6.92
CA LEU A 14 4.94 -23.54 -6.23
C LEU A 14 5.13 -23.56 -4.70
N ALA A 15 6.19 -24.19 -4.20
CA ALA A 15 6.49 -24.21 -2.78
C ALA A 15 6.78 -22.80 -2.22
N LEU A 16 7.58 -22.02 -2.97
CA LEU A 16 7.89 -20.63 -2.59
C LEU A 16 6.64 -19.75 -2.65
N ALA A 17 5.80 -19.92 -3.66
CA ALA A 17 4.54 -19.19 -3.77
C ALA A 17 3.57 -19.53 -2.63
N ALA A 18 3.47 -20.81 -2.25
CA ALA A 18 2.66 -21.24 -1.13
C ALA A 18 3.18 -20.71 0.21
N ALA A 19 4.50 -20.73 0.42
CA ALA A 19 5.12 -20.17 1.62
C ALA A 19 4.90 -18.65 1.72
N LEU A 20 5.06 -17.93 0.62
CA LEU A 20 4.79 -16.49 0.56
C LEU A 20 3.32 -16.18 0.84
N GLY A 21 2.41 -16.93 0.23
CA GLY A 21 0.97 -16.76 0.45
C GLY A 21 0.56 -17.01 1.89
N LEU A 22 1.13 -18.04 2.54
CA LEU A 22 0.90 -18.31 3.95
C LEU A 22 1.45 -17.19 4.84
N ALA A 23 2.67 -16.73 4.57
CA ALA A 23 3.30 -15.65 5.33
C ALA A 23 2.47 -14.36 5.23
N LEU A 24 2.02 -13.99 4.03
CA LEU A 24 1.16 -12.83 3.82
C LEU A 24 -0.21 -12.98 4.50
N GLY A 25 -0.80 -14.17 4.44
CA GLY A 25 -2.08 -14.46 5.10
C GLY A 25 -1.98 -14.33 6.62
N LEU A 26 -0.92 -14.85 7.22
CA LEU A 26 -0.66 -14.72 8.65
C LEU A 26 -0.41 -13.27 9.06
N ASP A 27 0.32 -12.52 8.24
CA ASP A 27 0.59 -11.12 8.48
C ASP A 27 -0.69 -10.27 8.42
N ILE A 28 -1.51 -10.47 7.40
CA ILE A 28 -2.80 -9.75 7.24
C ILE A 28 -3.77 -10.07 8.39
N GLY A 29 -3.72 -11.30 8.92
CA GLY A 29 -4.52 -11.69 10.08
C GLY A 29 -4.02 -11.14 11.42
N ALA A 30 -2.81 -10.58 11.48
CA ALA A 30 -2.24 -9.98 12.67
C ALA A 30 -2.83 -8.57 12.94
N PRO A 31 -2.72 -8.04 14.18
CA PRO A 31 -3.08 -6.65 14.47
C PRO A 31 -2.29 -5.67 13.60
N PRO A 32 -2.86 -4.50 13.21
CA PRO A 32 -2.19 -3.55 12.32
C PRO A 32 -0.79 -3.10 12.77
N ASP A 33 -0.59 -2.96 14.07
CA ASP A 33 0.69 -2.57 14.67
C ASP A 33 1.78 -3.64 14.53
N ARG A 34 1.39 -4.90 14.31
CA ARG A 34 2.31 -6.03 14.14
C ARG A 34 2.48 -6.44 12.67
N GLN A 35 1.68 -5.93 11.77
CA GLN A 35 1.76 -6.24 10.35
C GLN A 35 3.00 -5.61 9.72
N TRP A 36 3.90 -6.44 9.21
CA TRP A 36 5.09 -5.94 8.48
C TRP A 36 4.77 -5.44 7.08
N THR A 37 3.69 -5.93 6.43
CA THR A 37 3.16 -5.33 5.21
C THR A 37 2.71 -3.89 5.45
N THR A 38 2.01 -3.61 6.54
CA THR A 38 1.62 -2.26 6.95
C THR A 38 2.84 -1.38 7.18
N ARG A 39 3.84 -1.88 7.89
CA ARG A 39 5.10 -1.14 8.12
C ARG A 39 5.83 -0.83 6.81
N GLY A 40 5.87 -1.77 5.89
CA GLY A 40 6.48 -1.58 4.57
C GLY A 40 5.74 -0.53 3.76
N LEU A 41 4.42 -0.58 3.71
CA LEU A 41 3.59 0.40 3.00
C LEU A 41 3.70 1.80 3.61
N VAL A 42 3.64 1.91 4.93
CA VAL A 42 3.82 3.18 5.64
C VAL A 42 5.22 3.74 5.38
N GLY A 43 6.25 2.91 5.43
CA GLY A 43 7.62 3.29 5.11
C GLY A 43 7.74 3.82 3.69
N ALA A 44 7.14 3.15 2.71
CA ALA A 44 7.12 3.59 1.31
C ALA A 44 6.41 4.95 1.15
N ILE A 45 5.29 5.17 1.83
CA ILE A 45 4.56 6.44 1.81
C ILE A 45 5.43 7.55 2.43
N ARG A 46 6.11 7.27 3.53
CA ARG A 46 7.00 8.26 4.17
C ARG A 46 8.19 8.65 3.30
N VAL A 47 8.76 7.70 2.57
CA VAL A 47 9.80 7.98 1.56
C VAL A 47 9.24 8.87 0.46
N TYR A 48 8.05 8.57 -0.03
CA TYR A 48 7.35 9.41 -0.99
C TYR A 48 7.16 10.84 -0.47
N GLN A 49 6.70 11.00 0.77
CA GLN A 49 6.49 12.30 1.41
C GLN A 49 7.79 13.11 1.53
N ALA A 50 8.91 12.42 1.79
CA ALA A 50 10.22 13.06 1.94
C ALA A 50 10.88 13.44 0.62
N THR A 51 10.60 12.68 -0.47
CA THR A 51 11.30 12.81 -1.76
C THR A 51 10.41 13.33 -2.87
N LEU A 52 9.39 12.55 -3.26
CA LEU A 52 8.55 12.86 -4.44
C LEU A 52 7.49 13.93 -4.14
N SER A 53 6.93 13.96 -2.94
CA SER A 53 5.87 14.92 -2.61
C SER A 53 6.32 16.38 -2.72
N PRO A 54 7.50 16.79 -2.22
CA PRO A 54 7.99 18.15 -2.45
C PRO A 54 8.21 18.49 -3.92
N LEU A 55 8.72 17.53 -4.72
CA LEU A 55 8.94 17.71 -6.16
C LEU A 55 7.62 17.87 -6.92
N LEU A 56 6.61 17.07 -6.60
CA LEU A 56 5.29 17.18 -7.19
C LEU A 56 4.59 18.47 -6.80
N GLY A 57 4.75 18.93 -5.56
CA GLY A 57 4.24 20.21 -5.10
C GLY A 57 4.85 21.39 -5.86
N ALA A 58 6.15 21.34 -6.13
CA ALA A 58 6.84 22.33 -6.93
C ALA A 58 6.37 22.35 -8.40
N SER A 59 5.91 21.19 -8.91
CA SER A 59 5.34 21.05 -10.26
C SER A 59 3.87 21.49 -10.35
N GLY A 60 3.25 21.91 -9.25
CA GLY A 60 1.84 22.32 -9.21
C GLY A 60 0.84 21.18 -9.01
N VAL A 61 1.31 19.95 -8.82
CA VAL A 61 0.44 18.81 -8.50
C VAL A 61 0.05 18.88 -7.03
N LYS A 62 -1.24 18.97 -6.75
CA LYS A 62 -1.78 19.05 -5.39
C LYS A 62 -2.86 18.00 -5.18
N CYS A 63 -2.86 17.39 -3.98
CA CYS A 63 -3.98 16.55 -3.56
C CYS A 63 -5.20 17.42 -3.27
N ARG A 64 -6.39 16.99 -3.74
CA ARG A 64 -7.65 17.73 -3.58
C ARG A 64 -8.36 17.49 -2.26
N PHE A 65 -7.89 16.50 -1.49
CA PHE A 65 -8.44 16.16 -0.18
C PHE A 65 -7.59 16.74 0.96
N GLU A 66 -8.26 16.99 2.06
CA GLU A 66 -7.66 17.35 3.35
C GLU A 66 -7.99 16.26 4.39
N PRO A 67 -7.03 15.65 5.09
CA PRO A 67 -5.59 15.75 4.84
C PRO A 67 -5.19 15.14 3.49
N THR A 68 -3.95 15.32 3.05
CA THR A 68 -3.48 14.77 1.77
C THR A 68 -3.62 13.24 1.74
N CYS A 69 -3.72 12.67 0.54
CA CYS A 69 -3.91 11.21 0.38
C CYS A 69 -2.81 10.40 1.05
N SER A 70 -1.56 10.88 1.06
CA SER A 70 -0.46 10.18 1.72
C SER A 70 -0.61 10.18 3.24
N HIS A 71 -1.00 11.28 3.86
CA HIS A 71 -1.27 11.34 5.30
C HIS A 71 -2.47 10.49 5.69
N TYR A 72 -3.54 10.53 4.90
CA TYR A 72 -4.69 9.67 5.07
C TYR A 72 -4.30 8.18 4.97
N GLY A 73 -3.50 7.83 3.96
CA GLY A 73 -3.02 6.47 3.75
C GLY A 73 -2.25 5.93 4.95
N VAL A 74 -1.33 6.70 5.51
CA VAL A 74 -0.60 6.32 6.73
C VAL A 74 -1.57 6.09 7.89
N ALA A 75 -2.50 7.00 8.12
CA ALA A 75 -3.45 6.92 9.23
C ALA A 75 -4.33 5.66 9.14
N VAL A 76 -4.90 5.36 7.98
CA VAL A 76 -5.78 4.19 7.81
C VAL A 76 -5.00 2.88 7.80
N LEU A 77 -3.76 2.85 7.29
CA LEU A 77 -2.90 1.68 7.34
C LEU A 77 -2.52 1.34 8.79
N GLU A 78 -2.17 2.33 9.59
CA GLU A 78 -1.83 2.14 11.00
C GLU A 78 -3.04 1.72 11.83
N ARG A 79 -4.23 2.21 11.50
CA ARG A 79 -5.47 1.89 12.21
C ARG A 79 -6.11 0.57 11.78
N ASP A 80 -6.25 0.36 10.47
CA ASP A 80 -7.06 -0.72 9.90
C ASP A 80 -6.22 -1.87 9.32
N GLY A 81 -4.92 -1.70 9.16
CA GLY A 81 -4.01 -2.67 8.57
C GLY A 81 -3.87 -2.55 7.06
N ALA A 82 -3.03 -3.41 6.46
CA ALA A 82 -2.66 -3.33 5.05
C ALA A 82 -3.85 -3.53 4.11
N LEU A 83 -4.72 -4.52 4.39
CA LEU A 83 -5.83 -4.86 3.50
C LEU A 83 -6.93 -3.80 3.54
N ARG A 84 -7.47 -3.52 4.72
CA ARG A 84 -8.57 -2.55 4.89
C ARG A 84 -8.09 -1.11 4.70
N GLY A 85 -6.99 -0.75 5.32
CA GLY A 85 -6.40 0.57 5.20
C GLY A 85 -5.93 0.86 3.79
N GLY A 86 -5.29 -0.11 3.14
CA GLY A 86 -4.88 -0.02 1.73
C GLY A 86 -6.06 0.17 0.79
N GLY A 87 -7.16 -0.55 1.00
CA GLY A 87 -8.38 -0.41 0.21
C GLY A 87 -9.02 0.98 0.36
N ARG A 88 -9.07 1.51 1.57
CA ARG A 88 -9.58 2.88 1.83
C ARG A 88 -8.69 3.94 1.21
N ALA A 89 -7.38 3.81 1.34
CA ALA A 89 -6.42 4.73 0.75
C ALA A 89 -6.53 4.74 -0.78
N LEU A 90 -6.59 3.56 -1.39
CA LEU A 90 -6.75 3.42 -2.84
C LEU A 90 -8.05 4.05 -3.33
N TRP A 91 -9.16 3.78 -2.65
CA TRP A 91 -10.47 4.37 -2.99
C TRP A 91 -10.42 5.89 -2.94
N ARG A 92 -9.78 6.44 -1.92
CA ARG A 92 -9.61 7.89 -1.81
C ARG A 92 -8.75 8.47 -2.93
N ILE A 93 -7.67 7.80 -3.30
CA ILE A 93 -6.81 8.21 -4.41
C ILE A 93 -7.61 8.22 -5.72
N LEU A 94 -8.45 7.22 -5.95
CA LEU A 94 -9.32 7.18 -7.14
C LEU A 94 -10.35 8.31 -7.17
N ARG A 95 -10.81 8.79 -5.99
CA ARG A 95 -11.68 9.96 -5.91
C ARG A 95 -10.93 11.29 -6.00
N CYS A 96 -9.62 11.30 -5.80
CA CYS A 96 -8.78 12.48 -5.92
C CYS A 96 -8.52 12.79 -7.40
N ALA A 97 -9.53 13.32 -8.08
CA ALA A 97 -9.58 13.49 -9.52
C ALA A 97 -10.05 14.91 -9.87
N PRO A 98 -9.94 15.36 -11.15
CA PRO A 98 -10.32 16.72 -11.56
C PRO A 98 -11.76 17.12 -11.21
N TRP A 99 -12.67 16.15 -11.09
CA TRP A 99 -14.07 16.39 -10.73
C TRP A 99 -14.29 16.63 -9.22
N THR A 100 -13.31 16.36 -8.37
CA THR A 100 -13.41 16.60 -6.93
C THR A 100 -13.00 18.03 -6.61
N PRO A 101 -13.82 18.82 -5.88
CA PRO A 101 -13.43 20.15 -5.45
C PRO A 101 -12.17 20.15 -4.60
N ALA A 102 -11.26 21.09 -4.82
CA ALA A 102 -10.07 21.27 -4.00
C ALA A 102 -10.47 21.65 -2.57
N GLY A 103 -9.73 21.13 -1.57
CA GLY A 103 -10.02 21.39 -0.16
C GLY A 103 -11.14 20.55 0.44
N THR A 104 -11.60 19.49 -0.26
CA THR A 104 -12.58 18.56 0.30
C THR A 104 -12.01 17.85 1.52
N VAL A 105 -12.71 17.93 2.65
CA VAL A 105 -12.29 17.27 3.90
C VAL A 105 -12.82 15.84 3.92
N ASP A 106 -11.91 14.88 4.12
CA ASP A 106 -12.21 13.47 4.26
C ASP A 106 -11.29 12.87 5.31
N LEU A 107 -11.79 12.75 6.53
CA LEU A 107 -11.02 12.25 7.67
C LEU A 107 -10.90 10.71 7.63
N PRO A 108 -9.75 10.17 8.08
CA PRO A 108 -9.52 8.74 8.14
C PRO A 108 -10.46 7.99 9.11
#